data_89fe6c9ce86044638d0b936945eb331d
#
_entry.id   89fe6c9ce86044638d0b936945eb331d
#
_cell.length_a   1.000
_cell.length_b   1.000
_cell.length_c   1.000
_cell.angle_alpha   90.00
_cell.angle_beta   90.00
_cell.angle_gamma   90.00
#
_symmetry.space_group_name_H-M   'P 1'
#
loop_
_entity.id
_entity.type
_entity.pdbx_description
1 polymer ?
#
loop_
_entity_poly.entity_id
_entity_poly.type
_entity_poly.pdbx_seq_one_letter_code
_entity_poly.pdbx_strand_id
1 'polypeptide(L)'
;MSYIRPELVVFDLGKVLLNFDYSIAIRRFSERSDAGIEEIKELVNSSVQYDYESGKITTDEFFEYVKNGARFLGDRSEFVDFFSDIFFPMELMINFFNRVKSANIPTCVFSNTNEIAIQYISKRFPFYGCFDYYVLSYEEKGMKPDEPIYRVVEQRTIKSGESILYIDDRPENIETGNRLGWQTILQDDEVRSVEKAEKLLGV
;
A
#
# COMPACT_ATOMS: atom_id res chain seq x y z
N MET A 1 16.30 28.00 10.07
CA MET A 1 15.30 27.07 10.64
C MET A 1 16.07 25.93 11.27
N SER A 2 15.78 25.57 12.52
CA SER A 2 16.38 24.39 13.15
C SER A 2 15.84 23.15 12.45
N TYR A 3 16.72 22.26 12.04
CA TYR A 3 16.35 20.96 11.51
C TYR A 3 15.59 20.15 12.58
N ILE A 4 14.39 19.68 12.24
CA ILE A 4 13.60 18.79 13.10
C ILE A 4 13.80 17.36 12.59
N ARG A 5 14.39 16.52 13.44
CA ARG A 5 14.53 15.10 13.13
C ARG A 5 13.16 14.42 13.22
N PRO A 6 12.74 13.64 12.19
CA PRO A 6 11.51 12.85 12.29
C PRO A 6 11.55 11.85 13.44
N GLU A 7 10.40 11.67 14.08
CA GLU A 7 10.20 10.75 15.20
C GLU A 7 9.33 9.54 14.81
N LEU A 8 8.78 9.54 13.59
CA LEU A 8 7.97 8.48 13.00
C LEU A 8 8.30 8.39 11.52
N VAL A 9 8.41 7.16 11.01
CA VAL A 9 8.48 6.92 9.57
C VAL A 9 7.20 6.23 9.10
N VAL A 10 6.52 6.88 8.16
CA VAL A 10 5.29 6.39 7.51
C VAL A 10 5.66 5.89 6.12
N PHE A 11 5.39 4.63 5.85
CA PHE A 11 5.68 3.98 4.58
C PHE A 11 4.38 3.67 3.83
N ASP A 12 4.31 4.02 2.55
CA ASP A 12 3.41 3.28 1.67
C ASP A 12 3.92 1.84 1.50
N LEU A 13 3.05 0.96 1.04
CA LEU A 13 3.35 -0.45 0.86
C LEU A 13 3.69 -0.77 -0.59
N GLY A 14 2.78 -0.46 -1.51
CA GLY A 14 2.95 -0.68 -2.94
C GLY A 14 3.99 0.27 -3.55
N LYS A 15 4.87 -0.23 -4.43
CA LYS A 15 5.96 0.55 -5.06
C LYS A 15 6.93 1.24 -4.09
N VAL A 16 6.79 0.98 -2.78
CA VAL A 16 7.73 1.42 -1.75
C VAL A 16 8.40 0.24 -1.07
N LEU A 17 7.64 -0.67 -0.47
CA LEU A 17 8.18 -1.88 0.19
C LEU A 17 7.94 -3.15 -0.63
N LEU A 18 6.85 -3.17 -1.40
CA LEU A 18 6.48 -4.28 -2.29
C LEU A 18 6.18 -3.75 -3.68
N ASN A 19 6.84 -4.30 -4.67
CA ASN A 19 6.42 -4.16 -6.06
C ASN A 19 5.26 -5.11 -6.34
N PHE A 20 4.43 -4.82 -7.34
CA PHE A 20 3.32 -5.69 -7.76
C PHE A 20 3.08 -5.61 -9.27
N ASP A 21 2.50 -6.69 -9.82
CA ASP A 21 2.18 -6.79 -11.23
C ASP A 21 0.81 -7.45 -11.44
N TYR A 22 -0.21 -6.63 -11.67
CA TYR A 22 -1.58 -7.10 -11.96
C TYR A 22 -1.68 -7.92 -13.25
N SER A 23 -0.72 -7.83 -14.18
CA SER A 23 -0.75 -8.64 -15.40
C SER A 23 -0.69 -10.14 -15.10
N ILE A 24 -0.10 -10.52 -13.95
CA ILE A 24 -0.05 -11.91 -13.48
C ILE A 24 -1.47 -12.40 -13.16
N ALA A 25 -2.22 -11.63 -12.36
CA ALA A 25 -3.61 -11.95 -12.04
C ALA A 25 -4.47 -12.00 -13.30
N ILE A 26 -4.41 -10.96 -14.14
CA ILE A 26 -5.18 -10.87 -15.39
C ILE A 26 -4.96 -12.09 -16.29
N ARG A 27 -3.71 -12.53 -16.46
CA ARG A 27 -3.39 -13.73 -17.26
C ARG A 27 -3.99 -14.99 -16.65
N ARG A 28 -3.82 -15.20 -15.34
CA ARG A 28 -4.40 -16.37 -14.64
C ARG A 28 -5.92 -16.38 -14.74
N PHE A 29 -6.58 -15.23 -14.58
CA PHE A 29 -8.02 -15.11 -14.79
C PHE A 29 -8.43 -15.44 -16.24
N SER A 30 -7.68 -14.99 -17.25
CA SER A 30 -8.00 -15.25 -18.65
C SER A 30 -7.94 -16.74 -19.01
N GLU A 31 -7.09 -17.52 -18.36
CA GLU A 31 -6.99 -18.98 -18.53
C GLU A 31 -8.20 -19.74 -17.94
N ARG A 32 -8.97 -19.08 -17.06
CA ARG A 32 -10.10 -19.65 -16.31
C ARG A 32 -11.40 -18.87 -16.52
N SER A 33 -11.51 -18.11 -17.60
CA SER A 33 -12.65 -17.24 -17.92
C SER A 33 -13.02 -17.37 -19.39
N ASP A 34 -14.29 -17.11 -19.69
CA ASP A 34 -14.76 -16.97 -21.08
C ASP A 34 -14.60 -15.54 -21.61
N ALA A 35 -14.14 -14.59 -20.77
CA ALA A 35 -13.84 -13.22 -21.15
C ALA A 35 -12.43 -13.08 -21.74
N GLY A 36 -12.26 -12.12 -22.65
CA GLY A 36 -10.95 -11.77 -23.18
C GLY A 36 -10.08 -11.01 -22.15
N ILE A 37 -8.75 -11.00 -22.39
CA ILE A 37 -7.79 -10.34 -21.50
C ILE A 37 -8.14 -8.86 -21.28
N GLU A 38 -8.55 -8.13 -22.31
CA GLU A 38 -8.89 -6.69 -22.18
C GLU A 38 -10.15 -6.48 -21.34
N GLU A 39 -11.18 -7.33 -21.47
CA GLU A 39 -12.38 -7.28 -20.60
C GLU A 39 -11.99 -7.50 -19.14
N ILE A 40 -11.14 -8.48 -18.84
CA ILE A 40 -10.67 -8.76 -17.47
C ILE A 40 -9.84 -7.59 -16.92
N LYS A 41 -8.98 -7.01 -17.74
CA LYS A 41 -8.18 -5.85 -17.38
C LYS A 41 -9.06 -4.63 -17.03
N GLU A 42 -10.13 -4.39 -17.79
CA GLU A 42 -11.10 -3.33 -17.49
C GLU A 42 -11.84 -3.60 -16.16
N LEU A 43 -12.23 -4.85 -15.89
CA LEU A 43 -12.87 -5.24 -14.64
C LEU A 43 -11.95 -4.99 -13.43
N VAL A 44 -10.69 -5.45 -13.53
CA VAL A 44 -9.70 -5.32 -12.45
C VAL A 44 -9.31 -3.85 -12.21
N ASN A 45 -9.37 -2.98 -13.22
CA ASN A 45 -9.05 -1.56 -13.09
C ASN A 45 -10.31 -0.65 -13.01
N SER A 46 -11.45 -1.23 -12.67
CA SER A 46 -12.72 -0.51 -12.63
C SER A 46 -12.91 0.32 -11.35
N SER A 47 -13.95 1.16 -11.34
CA SER A 47 -14.38 1.87 -10.12
C SER A 47 -14.76 0.93 -8.97
N VAL A 48 -15.12 -0.33 -9.28
CA VAL A 48 -15.45 -1.35 -8.27
C VAL A 48 -14.21 -1.79 -7.48
N GLN A 49 -13.01 -1.80 -8.11
CA GLN A 49 -11.76 -2.00 -7.37
C GLN A 49 -11.53 -0.85 -6.39
N TYR A 50 -11.77 0.40 -6.81
CA TYR A 50 -11.70 1.55 -5.91
C TYR A 50 -12.67 1.43 -4.73
N ASP A 51 -13.91 1.00 -4.98
CA ASP A 51 -14.88 0.77 -3.91
C ASP A 51 -14.46 -0.36 -2.97
N TYR A 52 -13.78 -1.39 -3.48
CA TYR A 52 -13.20 -2.45 -2.66
C TYR A 52 -12.03 -1.96 -1.81
N GLU A 53 -11.08 -1.23 -2.40
CA GLU A 53 -9.94 -0.65 -1.69
C GLU A 53 -10.33 0.45 -0.69
N SER A 54 -11.47 1.12 -0.91
CA SER A 54 -12.04 2.08 0.04
C SER A 54 -12.97 1.45 1.09
N GLY A 55 -13.10 0.12 1.09
CA GLY A 55 -13.93 -0.62 2.07
C GLY A 55 -15.43 -0.38 1.94
N LYS A 56 -15.92 0.11 0.79
CA LYS A 56 -17.36 0.27 0.52
C LYS A 56 -18.05 -1.05 0.17
N ILE A 57 -17.30 -1.97 -0.43
CA ILE A 57 -17.76 -3.32 -0.73
C ILE A 57 -16.85 -4.36 -0.09
N THR A 58 -17.40 -5.53 0.17
CA THR A 58 -16.70 -6.67 0.75
C THR A 58 -15.90 -7.45 -0.29
N THR A 59 -15.00 -8.33 0.17
CA THR A 59 -14.29 -9.29 -0.68
C THR A 59 -15.25 -10.18 -1.49
N ASP A 60 -16.37 -10.60 -0.89
CA ASP A 60 -17.34 -11.45 -1.57
C ASP A 60 -18.11 -10.69 -2.67
N GLU A 61 -18.48 -9.43 -2.43
CA GLU A 61 -19.09 -8.58 -3.46
C GLU A 61 -18.13 -8.29 -4.62
N PHE A 62 -16.85 -8.05 -4.32
CA PHE A 62 -15.82 -7.86 -5.34
C PHE A 62 -15.59 -9.15 -6.14
N PHE A 63 -15.52 -10.31 -5.48
CA PHE A 63 -15.43 -11.61 -6.13
C PHE A 63 -16.61 -11.85 -7.09
N GLU A 64 -17.84 -11.66 -6.65
CA GLU A 64 -19.03 -11.86 -7.48
C GLU A 64 -19.05 -10.89 -8.68
N TYR A 65 -18.62 -9.65 -8.49
CA TYR A 65 -18.49 -8.70 -9.59
C TYR A 65 -17.52 -9.20 -10.68
N VAL A 66 -16.31 -9.59 -10.29
CA VAL A 66 -15.29 -10.07 -11.24
C VAL A 66 -15.72 -11.41 -11.86
N LYS A 67 -16.25 -12.33 -11.05
CA LYS A 67 -16.74 -13.64 -11.51
C LYS A 67 -17.80 -13.50 -12.60
N ASN A 68 -18.78 -12.65 -12.37
CA ASN A 68 -19.87 -12.46 -13.34
C ASN A 68 -19.38 -11.70 -14.58
N GLY A 69 -18.59 -10.64 -14.41
CA GLY A 69 -18.07 -9.84 -15.51
C GLY A 69 -17.11 -10.63 -16.42
N ALA A 70 -16.18 -11.36 -15.82
CA ALA A 70 -15.21 -12.18 -16.54
C ALA A 70 -15.76 -13.55 -16.97
N ARG A 71 -16.94 -13.94 -16.52
CA ARG A 71 -17.45 -15.32 -16.65
C ARG A 71 -16.43 -16.34 -16.12
N PHE A 72 -15.87 -16.02 -14.93
CA PHE A 72 -14.82 -16.80 -14.30
C PHE A 72 -15.35 -18.16 -13.83
N LEU A 73 -14.66 -19.22 -14.23
CA LEU A 73 -15.08 -20.62 -13.98
C LEU A 73 -14.54 -21.17 -12.64
N GLY A 74 -13.65 -20.44 -11.99
CA GLY A 74 -13.07 -20.82 -10.72
C GLY A 74 -13.96 -20.48 -9.51
N ASP A 75 -13.54 -20.97 -8.36
CA ASP A 75 -14.17 -20.64 -7.08
C ASP A 75 -13.50 -19.42 -6.40
N ARG A 76 -14.01 -19.06 -5.21
CA ARG A 76 -13.50 -17.95 -4.42
C ARG A 76 -12.04 -18.14 -3.97
N SER A 77 -11.62 -19.35 -3.67
CA SER A 77 -10.25 -19.63 -3.24
C SER A 77 -9.27 -19.38 -4.39
N GLU A 78 -9.59 -19.90 -5.57
CA GLU A 78 -8.78 -19.68 -6.77
C GLU A 78 -8.73 -18.20 -7.17
N PHE A 79 -9.85 -17.47 -7.02
CA PHE A 79 -9.88 -16.02 -7.20
C PHE A 79 -8.92 -15.30 -6.25
N VAL A 80 -8.98 -15.60 -4.96
CA VAL A 80 -8.11 -14.99 -3.94
C VAL A 80 -6.65 -15.28 -4.26
N ASP A 81 -6.30 -16.51 -4.61
CA ASP A 81 -4.93 -16.90 -4.96
C ASP A 81 -4.42 -16.15 -6.20
N PHE A 82 -5.25 -15.99 -7.23
CA PHE A 82 -4.87 -15.26 -8.44
C PHE A 82 -4.69 -13.76 -8.20
N PHE A 83 -5.57 -13.17 -7.39
CA PHE A 83 -5.57 -11.74 -7.12
C PHE A 83 -4.49 -11.31 -6.13
N SER A 84 -4.05 -12.21 -5.24
CA SER A 84 -3.11 -11.89 -4.18
C SER A 84 -1.64 -12.22 -4.50
N ASP A 85 -1.36 -13.25 -5.32
CA ASP A 85 0.02 -13.69 -5.61
C ASP A 85 0.65 -12.87 -6.75
N ILE A 86 0.75 -11.56 -6.53
CA ILE A 86 1.25 -10.57 -7.50
C ILE A 86 2.37 -9.68 -6.92
N PHE A 87 2.75 -9.88 -5.64
CA PHE A 87 3.66 -9.01 -4.92
C PHE A 87 5.09 -9.55 -4.88
N PHE A 88 6.06 -8.63 -4.98
CA PHE A 88 7.50 -8.91 -4.93
C PHE A 88 8.19 -7.95 -3.95
N PRO A 89 9.16 -8.41 -3.13
CA PRO A 89 9.83 -7.55 -2.17
C PRO A 89 10.74 -6.53 -2.88
N MET A 90 10.76 -5.30 -2.37
CA MET A 90 11.73 -4.27 -2.70
C MET A 90 12.83 -4.30 -1.63
N GLU A 91 13.83 -5.13 -1.84
CA GLU A 91 14.81 -5.53 -0.82
C GLU A 91 15.58 -4.35 -0.23
N LEU A 92 15.93 -3.34 -1.03
CA LEU A 92 16.65 -2.17 -0.52
C LEU A 92 15.80 -1.37 0.47
N MET A 93 14.52 -1.18 0.16
CA MET A 93 13.58 -0.47 1.02
C MET A 93 13.22 -1.27 2.27
N ILE A 94 13.09 -2.60 2.16
CA ILE A 94 12.88 -3.49 3.32
C ILE A 94 14.11 -3.46 4.24
N ASN A 95 15.32 -3.47 3.68
CA ASN A 95 16.54 -3.33 4.45
C ASN A 95 16.62 -1.97 5.16
N PHE A 96 16.18 -0.90 4.50
CA PHE A 96 16.06 0.42 5.14
C PHE A 96 15.03 0.39 6.28
N PHE A 97 13.84 -0.16 6.07
CA PHE A 97 12.85 -0.37 7.13
C PHE A 97 13.44 -1.09 8.35
N ASN A 98 14.21 -2.17 8.13
CA ASN A 98 14.86 -2.91 9.21
C ASN A 98 15.89 -2.06 9.99
N ARG A 99 16.63 -1.15 9.31
CA ARG A 99 17.53 -0.19 10.00
C ARG A 99 16.75 0.82 10.84
N VAL A 100 15.63 1.36 10.32
CA VAL A 100 14.73 2.23 11.07
C VAL A 100 14.22 1.55 12.34
N LYS A 101 13.78 0.29 12.23
CA LYS A 101 13.36 -0.51 13.39
C LYS A 101 14.50 -0.73 14.39
N SER A 102 15.70 -1.06 13.90
CA SER A 102 16.90 -1.25 14.75
C SER A 102 17.32 0.01 15.49
N ALA A 103 17.01 1.19 14.93
CA ALA A 103 17.21 2.48 15.58
C ALA A 103 16.09 2.85 16.58
N ASN A 104 15.14 1.96 16.83
CA ASN A 104 13.95 2.17 17.66
C ASN A 104 13.10 3.38 17.24
N ILE A 105 13.03 3.67 15.96
CA ILE A 105 12.15 4.70 15.42
C ILE A 105 10.80 4.04 15.10
N PRO A 106 9.69 4.55 15.63
CA PRO A 106 8.35 4.05 15.32
C PRO A 106 8.05 4.08 13.83
N THR A 107 7.29 3.08 13.37
CA THR A 107 6.95 2.90 11.96
C THR A 107 5.45 2.70 11.77
N CYS A 108 4.92 3.30 10.71
CA CYS A 108 3.51 3.13 10.31
C CYS A 108 3.45 2.68 8.85
N VAL A 109 2.67 1.63 8.56
CA VAL A 109 2.23 1.34 7.19
C VAL A 109 0.99 2.18 6.89
N PHE A 110 0.99 2.88 5.73
CA PHE A 110 -0.09 3.75 5.29
C PHE A 110 -0.40 3.49 3.83
N SER A 111 -1.41 2.68 3.54
CA SER A 111 -1.60 2.11 2.21
C SER A 111 -3.05 2.16 1.72
N ASN A 112 -3.23 2.53 0.44
CA ASN A 112 -4.43 2.20 -0.32
C ASN A 112 -4.32 0.73 -0.72
N THR A 113 -5.20 -0.10 -0.17
CA THR A 113 -5.10 -1.56 -0.28
C THR A 113 -6.44 -2.24 0.02
N ASN A 114 -6.46 -3.56 -0.01
CA ASN A 114 -7.66 -4.35 0.23
C ASN A 114 -7.38 -5.57 1.12
N GLU A 115 -8.43 -6.18 1.59
CA GLU A 115 -8.38 -7.32 2.53
C GLU A 115 -7.57 -8.50 1.97
N ILE A 116 -7.80 -8.90 0.70
CA ILE A 116 -7.10 -10.02 0.07
C ILE A 116 -5.59 -9.78 0.03
N ALA A 117 -5.17 -8.58 -0.40
CA ALA A 117 -3.76 -8.20 -0.46
C ALA A 117 -3.10 -8.28 0.92
N ILE A 118 -3.73 -7.71 1.95
CA ILE A 118 -3.19 -7.69 3.30
C ILE A 118 -3.13 -9.08 3.92
N GLN A 119 -4.13 -9.93 3.72
CA GLN A 119 -4.10 -11.32 4.19
C GLN A 119 -2.96 -12.13 3.55
N TYR A 120 -2.66 -11.90 2.29
CA TYR A 120 -1.53 -12.53 1.60
C TYR A 120 -0.20 -11.97 2.10
N ILE A 121 -0.05 -10.63 2.10
CA ILE A 121 1.19 -9.93 2.47
C ILE A 121 1.60 -10.30 3.90
N SER A 122 0.67 -10.30 4.85
CA SER A 122 0.94 -10.61 6.26
C SER A 122 1.46 -12.04 6.48
N LYS A 123 1.05 -12.99 5.64
CA LYS A 123 1.52 -14.38 5.70
C LYS A 123 2.85 -14.59 4.95
N ARG A 124 3.06 -13.85 3.86
CA ARG A 124 4.16 -14.08 2.93
C ARG A 124 5.41 -13.29 3.25
N PHE A 125 5.26 -12.08 3.82
CA PHE A 125 6.36 -11.14 4.05
C PHE A 125 6.49 -10.81 5.54
N PRO A 126 7.45 -11.44 6.26
CA PRO A 126 7.59 -11.28 7.72
C PRO A 126 7.78 -9.84 8.20
N PHE A 127 8.38 -8.95 7.39
CA PHE A 127 8.59 -7.56 7.76
C PHE A 127 7.26 -6.84 8.05
N TYR A 128 6.17 -7.24 7.40
CA TYR A 128 4.86 -6.61 7.57
C TYR A 128 4.37 -6.66 9.02
N GLY A 129 4.61 -7.75 9.72
CA GLY A 129 4.26 -7.90 11.14
C GLY A 129 5.14 -7.11 12.12
N CYS A 130 6.16 -6.40 11.63
CA CYS A 130 7.09 -5.61 12.46
C CYS A 130 6.73 -4.12 12.57
N PHE A 131 5.70 -3.65 11.88
CA PHE A 131 5.23 -2.27 12.02
C PHE A 131 4.59 -2.03 13.40
N ASP A 132 4.69 -0.80 13.88
CA ASP A 132 4.07 -0.38 15.14
C ASP A 132 2.63 0.07 14.94
N TYR A 133 2.31 0.63 13.76
CA TYR A 133 0.99 1.16 13.40
C TYR A 133 0.59 0.77 11.97
N TYR A 134 -0.72 0.65 11.77
CA TYR A 134 -1.33 0.31 10.47
C TYR A 134 -2.47 1.28 10.18
N VAL A 135 -2.48 1.89 9.00
CA VAL A 135 -3.58 2.70 8.45
C VAL A 135 -3.85 2.21 7.04
N LEU A 136 -4.92 1.45 6.88
CA LEU A 136 -5.26 0.72 5.65
C LEU A 136 -6.60 1.24 5.12
N SER A 137 -6.64 1.64 3.87
CA SER A 137 -7.79 2.32 3.26
C SER A 137 -9.11 1.59 3.42
N TYR A 138 -9.13 0.27 3.21
CA TYR A 138 -10.36 -0.53 3.31
C TYR A 138 -10.91 -0.62 4.74
N GLU A 139 -10.06 -0.53 5.78
CA GLU A 139 -10.46 -0.50 7.18
C GLU A 139 -10.96 0.89 7.59
N GLU A 140 -10.26 1.94 7.15
CA GLU A 140 -10.56 3.34 7.50
C GLU A 140 -11.68 3.95 6.64
N LYS A 141 -12.13 3.25 5.59
CA LYS A 141 -13.14 3.70 4.62
C LYS A 141 -12.79 5.05 3.98
N GLY A 142 -11.51 5.25 3.74
CA GLY A 142 -10.95 6.46 3.16
C GLY A 142 -9.66 6.15 2.42
N MET A 143 -9.32 6.95 1.43
CA MET A 143 -8.16 6.71 0.55
C MET A 143 -7.24 7.91 0.47
N LYS A 144 -5.94 7.67 0.33
CA LYS A 144 -5.00 8.67 -0.18
C LYS A 144 -5.41 9.06 -1.62
N PRO A 145 -5.33 10.35 -2.01
CA PRO A 145 -4.71 11.49 -1.32
C PRO A 145 -5.66 12.31 -0.44
N ASP A 146 -6.85 11.81 -0.08
CA ASP A 146 -7.81 12.56 0.72
C ASP A 146 -7.28 12.82 2.13
N GLU A 147 -7.35 14.09 2.61
CA GLU A 147 -6.81 14.50 3.91
C GLU A 147 -7.32 13.70 5.11
N PRO A 148 -8.61 13.29 5.20
CA PRO A 148 -9.12 12.59 6.38
C PRO A 148 -8.30 11.35 6.78
N ILE A 149 -7.81 10.55 5.82
CA ILE A 149 -7.05 9.34 6.15
C ILE A 149 -5.63 9.66 6.67
N TYR A 150 -5.05 10.81 6.31
CA TYR A 150 -3.79 11.30 6.90
C TYR A 150 -3.99 11.70 8.37
N ARG A 151 -5.15 12.29 8.70
CA ARG A 151 -5.49 12.61 10.10
C ARG A 151 -5.64 11.36 10.96
N VAL A 152 -6.03 10.22 10.37
CA VAL A 152 -6.02 8.93 11.09
C VAL A 152 -4.58 8.54 11.48
N VAL A 153 -3.59 8.74 10.58
CA VAL A 153 -2.18 8.51 10.93
C VAL A 153 -1.77 9.38 12.11
N GLU A 154 -2.05 10.68 12.06
CA GLU A 154 -1.69 11.61 13.14
C GLU A 154 -2.34 11.23 14.48
N GLN A 155 -3.63 10.89 14.47
CA GLN A 155 -4.37 10.48 15.66
C GLN A 155 -3.85 9.17 16.25
N ARG A 156 -3.59 8.17 15.40
CA ARG A 156 -3.16 6.83 15.83
C ARG A 156 -1.74 6.82 16.37
N THR A 157 -0.87 7.64 15.80
CA THR A 157 0.55 7.70 16.17
C THR A 157 0.87 8.81 17.17
N ILE A 158 -0.04 9.75 17.41
CA ILE A 158 0.15 10.96 18.23
C ILE A 158 1.36 11.78 17.74
N LYS A 159 1.57 11.80 16.43
CA LYS A 159 2.59 12.55 15.70
C LYS A 159 1.94 13.41 14.63
N SER A 160 2.55 14.57 14.33
CA SER A 160 2.06 15.48 13.29
C SER A 160 3.17 16.38 12.75
N GLY A 161 2.91 17.00 11.60
CA GLY A 161 3.83 17.95 10.98
C GLY A 161 5.22 17.37 10.75
N GLU A 162 6.26 18.16 10.98
CA GLU A 162 7.66 17.82 10.71
C GLU A 162 8.21 16.62 11.52
N SER A 163 7.46 16.13 12.54
CA SER A 163 7.83 14.90 13.27
C SER A 163 7.59 13.63 12.49
N ILE A 164 6.88 13.69 11.35
CA ILE A 164 6.58 12.58 10.46
C ILE A 164 7.47 12.64 9.22
N LEU A 165 8.15 11.54 8.90
CA LEU A 165 8.73 11.29 7.58
C LEU A 165 7.83 10.33 6.81
N TYR A 166 7.31 10.76 5.66
CA TYR A 166 6.42 9.98 4.81
C TYR A 166 7.09 9.65 3.47
N ILE A 167 7.04 8.37 3.09
CA ILE A 167 7.62 7.83 1.85
C ILE A 167 6.51 7.18 1.04
N ASP A 168 6.29 7.68 -0.18
CA ASP A 168 5.21 7.22 -1.08
C ASP A 168 5.65 7.43 -2.55
N ASP A 169 5.18 6.59 -3.47
CA ASP A 169 5.54 6.66 -4.89
C ASP A 169 4.65 7.62 -5.71
N ARG A 170 3.53 8.10 -5.12
CA ARG A 170 2.56 8.93 -5.82
C ARG A 170 2.69 10.40 -5.45
N PRO A 171 2.95 11.28 -6.46
CA PRO A 171 3.12 12.72 -6.20
C PRO A 171 1.94 13.37 -5.49
N GLU A 172 0.70 12.97 -5.80
CA GLU A 172 -0.51 13.51 -5.17
C GLU A 172 -0.61 13.16 -3.68
N ASN A 173 -0.10 11.98 -3.28
CA ASN A 173 -0.03 11.58 -1.89
C ASN A 173 1.01 12.42 -1.14
N ILE A 174 2.18 12.61 -1.75
CA ILE A 174 3.27 13.46 -1.23
C ILE A 174 2.80 14.90 -1.07
N GLU A 175 2.04 15.44 -2.02
CA GLU A 175 1.51 16.80 -1.94
C GLU A 175 0.59 16.98 -0.73
N THR A 176 -0.27 16.00 -0.45
CA THR A 176 -1.13 16.06 0.75
C THR A 176 -0.31 16.02 2.04
N GLY A 177 0.70 15.13 2.15
CA GLY A 177 1.62 15.11 3.27
C GLY A 177 2.33 16.46 3.49
N ASN A 178 2.82 17.07 2.41
CA ASN A 178 3.45 18.38 2.45
C ASN A 178 2.50 19.49 2.96
N ARG A 179 1.23 19.50 2.51
CA ARG A 179 0.24 20.48 3.01
C ARG A 179 -0.02 20.33 4.50
N LEU A 180 0.12 19.12 5.04
CA LEU A 180 -0.02 18.84 6.46
C LEU A 180 1.26 19.11 7.27
N GLY A 181 2.33 19.59 6.60
CA GLY A 181 3.62 19.89 7.20
C GLY A 181 4.50 18.68 7.47
N TRP A 182 4.17 17.51 6.92
CA TRP A 182 5.02 16.32 7.03
C TRP A 182 6.30 16.48 6.21
N GLN A 183 7.39 15.90 6.65
CA GLN A 183 8.56 15.72 5.81
C GLN A 183 8.29 14.55 4.85
N THR A 184 8.54 14.75 3.55
CA THR A 184 8.12 13.75 2.56
C THR A 184 9.25 13.37 1.62
N ILE A 185 9.21 12.13 1.12
CA ILE A 185 10.09 11.62 0.07
C ILE A 185 9.23 10.95 -0.99
N LEU A 186 9.28 11.47 -2.22
CA LEU A 186 8.73 10.78 -3.38
C LEU A 186 9.66 9.62 -3.75
N GLN A 187 9.12 8.40 -3.70
CA GLN A 187 9.82 7.16 -4.06
C GLN A 187 9.81 6.98 -5.59
N ASP A 188 10.77 7.54 -6.27
CA ASP A 188 11.02 7.36 -7.70
C ASP A 188 12.31 6.57 -8.00
N ASP A 189 13.18 6.45 -6.99
CA ASP A 189 14.44 5.71 -7.01
C ASP A 189 14.78 5.25 -5.60
N GLU A 190 14.92 3.93 -5.39
CA GLU A 190 15.15 3.35 -4.06
C GLU A 190 16.42 3.87 -3.38
N VAL A 191 17.53 3.95 -4.11
CA VAL A 191 18.82 4.40 -3.56
C VAL A 191 18.72 5.84 -3.07
N ARG A 192 18.20 6.72 -3.92
CA ARG A 192 18.00 8.14 -3.60
C ARG A 192 17.06 8.36 -2.43
N SER A 193 15.99 7.58 -2.37
CA SER A 193 15.00 7.68 -1.29
C SER A 193 15.60 7.24 0.04
N VAL A 194 16.35 6.13 0.05
CA VAL A 194 17.06 5.65 1.24
C VAL A 194 18.09 6.68 1.72
N GLU A 195 18.95 7.19 0.84
CA GLU A 195 19.97 8.19 1.20
C GLU A 195 19.36 9.45 1.82
N LYS A 196 18.25 9.94 1.25
CA LYS A 196 17.52 11.09 1.80
C LYS A 196 16.93 10.80 3.17
N ALA A 197 16.30 9.62 3.32
CA ALA A 197 15.66 9.23 4.57
C ALA A 197 16.70 9.02 5.67
N GLU A 198 17.82 8.35 5.39
CA GLU A 198 18.93 8.15 6.34
C GLU A 198 19.51 9.49 6.81
N LYS A 199 19.71 10.43 5.89
CA LYS A 199 20.17 11.79 6.25
C LYS A 199 19.18 12.52 7.16
N LEU A 200 17.88 12.39 6.91
CA LEU A 200 16.81 12.97 7.74
C LEU A 200 16.68 12.29 9.10
N LEU A 201 16.96 11.02 9.20
CA LEU A 201 16.83 10.25 10.44
C LEU A 201 18.12 10.17 11.25
N GLY A 202 19.27 10.40 10.61
CA GLY A 202 20.59 10.22 11.22
C GLY A 202 20.89 8.75 11.54
N VAL A 203 20.53 7.82 10.65
CA VAL A 203 20.70 6.37 10.80
C VAL A 203 21.52 5.81 9.64
#